data_270c6167d4ba36e3a80f8c4eabce5f5a
#
_entry.id   270c6167d4ba36e3a80f8c4eabce5f5a
#
_cell.length_a   1.000
_cell.length_b   1.000
_cell.length_c   1.000
_cell.angle_alpha   90.00
_cell.angle_beta   90.00
_cell.angle_gamma   90.00
#
_symmetry.space_group_name_H-M   'P 1'
#
loop_
_entity.id
_entity.type
_entity.pdbx_description
1 polymer ?
#
loop_
_entity_poly.entity_id
_entity_poly.type
_entity_poly.pdbx_seq_one_letter_code
_entity_poly.pdbx_strand_id
1 'polypeptide(L)'
;MERVDGSVVVRFIVLALIPTMQTIWGVYQTKKYKRYKGYTTAKVTDIREYKYYSKRREICYYITFQYMVDGIIYESEAPCCYSEKNYALWSEVKICYNKKHPEKFMIEGEEKSLKREAMIWAMIAGGCWLFIIFGLIYEVFFR
;
A
#
# COMPACT_ATOMS: atom_id res chain seq x y z
N MET A 1 -3.63 -8.77 -46.76
CA MET A 1 -3.54 -7.90 -45.55
C MET A 1 -4.94 -7.90 -44.93
N GLU A 2 -5.19 -8.91 -44.09
CA GLU A 2 -6.49 -9.05 -43.40
C GLU A 2 -6.69 -7.93 -42.43
N ARG A 3 -7.86 -7.29 -42.44
CA ARG A 3 -8.22 -6.26 -41.50
C ARG A 3 -8.39 -6.90 -40.14
N VAL A 4 -7.50 -6.57 -39.20
CA VAL A 4 -7.69 -6.92 -37.78
C VAL A 4 -9.08 -6.45 -37.37
N ASP A 5 -9.92 -7.39 -36.95
CA ASP A 5 -11.29 -7.09 -36.56
C ASP A 5 -11.28 -6.09 -35.40
N GLY A 6 -11.96 -4.95 -35.60
CA GLY A 6 -12.01 -3.89 -34.59
C GLY A 6 -12.51 -4.36 -33.22
N SER A 7 -13.30 -5.43 -33.18
CA SER A 7 -13.78 -6.03 -31.93
C SER A 7 -12.64 -6.68 -31.13
N VAL A 8 -11.63 -7.25 -31.79
CA VAL A 8 -10.44 -7.84 -31.15
C VAL A 8 -9.59 -6.73 -30.52
N VAL A 9 -9.36 -5.64 -31.26
CA VAL A 9 -8.60 -4.49 -30.75
C VAL A 9 -9.24 -3.91 -29.51
N VAL A 10 -10.57 -3.71 -29.50
CA VAL A 10 -11.29 -3.18 -28.34
C VAL A 10 -11.15 -4.11 -27.12
N ARG A 11 -11.25 -5.43 -27.28
CA ARG A 11 -11.07 -6.38 -26.19
C ARG A 11 -9.67 -6.29 -25.56
N PHE A 12 -8.61 -6.20 -26.38
CA PHE A 12 -7.25 -6.06 -25.87
C PHE A 12 -7.04 -4.71 -25.15
N ILE A 13 -7.62 -3.62 -25.64
CA ILE A 13 -7.56 -2.33 -24.95
C ILE A 13 -8.21 -2.42 -23.57
N VAL A 14 -9.40 -2.99 -23.47
CA VAL A 14 -10.11 -3.15 -22.19
C VAL A 14 -9.32 -4.03 -21.21
N LEU A 15 -8.76 -5.14 -21.69
CA LEU A 15 -7.93 -6.03 -20.87
C LEU A 15 -6.63 -5.35 -20.39
N ALA A 16 -6.05 -4.43 -21.17
CA ALA A 16 -4.85 -3.69 -20.79
C ALA A 16 -5.09 -2.62 -19.72
N LEU A 17 -6.33 -2.15 -19.53
CA LEU A 17 -6.64 -1.15 -18.50
C LEU A 17 -6.35 -1.65 -17.08
N ILE A 18 -6.67 -2.91 -16.78
CA ILE A 18 -6.48 -3.50 -15.44
C ILE A 18 -5.00 -3.50 -15.02
N PRO A 19 -4.07 -4.12 -15.79
CA PRO A 19 -2.66 -4.13 -15.41
C PRO A 19 -2.02 -2.72 -15.44
N THR A 20 -2.53 -1.81 -16.28
CA THR A 20 -2.07 -0.42 -16.30
C THR A 20 -2.41 0.28 -14.98
N MET A 21 -3.65 0.16 -14.49
CA MET A 21 -4.05 0.72 -13.20
C MET A 21 -3.24 0.11 -12.04
N GLN A 22 -2.99 -1.18 -12.06
CA GLN A 22 -2.17 -1.87 -11.06
C GLN A 22 -0.71 -1.36 -11.06
N THR A 23 -0.14 -1.13 -12.23
CA THR A 23 1.21 -0.58 -12.36
C THR A 23 1.30 0.84 -11.80
N ILE A 24 0.33 1.70 -12.13
CA ILE A 24 0.24 3.08 -11.60
C ILE A 24 0.12 3.04 -10.07
N TRP A 25 -0.72 2.17 -9.53
CA TRP A 25 -0.89 2.00 -8.09
C TRP A 25 0.41 1.55 -7.41
N GLY A 26 1.10 0.56 -7.97
CA GLY A 26 2.39 0.08 -7.46
C GLY A 26 3.46 1.17 -7.43
N VAL A 27 3.58 1.97 -8.50
CA VAL A 27 4.49 3.11 -8.57
C VAL A 27 4.13 4.18 -7.53
N TYR A 28 2.85 4.48 -7.36
CA TYR A 28 2.37 5.42 -6.34
C TYR A 28 2.76 4.97 -4.93
N GLN A 29 2.50 3.71 -4.59
CA GLN A 29 2.87 3.14 -3.30
C GLN A 29 4.39 3.22 -3.07
N THR A 30 5.19 2.83 -4.06
CA THR A 30 6.66 2.89 -3.95
C THR A 30 7.15 4.33 -3.70
N LYS A 31 6.58 5.33 -4.36
CA LYS A 31 6.92 6.74 -4.13
C LYS A 31 6.49 7.22 -2.73
N LYS A 32 5.37 6.72 -2.21
CA LYS A 32 4.88 7.03 -0.88
C LYS A 32 5.91 6.63 0.20
N TYR A 33 6.48 5.42 0.12
CA TYR A 33 7.46 4.94 1.12
C TYR A 33 8.78 5.70 1.09
N LYS A 34 9.25 6.10 -0.07
CA LYS A 34 10.50 6.87 -0.20
C LYS A 34 10.46 8.22 0.53
N ARG A 35 9.29 8.66 0.99
CA ARG A 35 9.12 9.91 1.76
C ARG A 35 9.40 9.74 3.24
N TYR A 36 9.29 8.51 3.78
CA TYR A 36 9.52 8.20 5.19
C TYR A 36 10.99 7.86 5.43
N LYS A 37 11.79 8.90 5.70
CA LYS A 37 13.26 8.79 5.86
C LYS A 37 13.77 9.25 7.24
N GLY A 38 12.91 9.85 8.06
CA GLY A 38 13.23 10.18 9.43
C GLY A 38 12.91 9.00 10.34
N TYR A 39 13.72 8.76 11.34
CA TYR A 39 13.51 7.71 12.34
C TYR A 39 13.50 8.36 13.72
N THR A 40 12.59 7.94 14.57
CA THR A 40 12.53 8.35 15.97
C THR A 40 11.82 7.27 16.79
N THR A 41 11.88 7.39 18.11
CA THR A 41 11.13 6.55 19.03
C THR A 41 9.86 7.28 19.42
N ALA A 42 8.73 6.62 19.30
CA ALA A 42 7.43 7.10 19.72
C ALA A 42 6.96 6.35 20.95
N LYS A 43 6.18 7.00 21.81
CA LYS A 43 5.54 6.43 22.96
C LYS A 43 4.05 6.30 22.73
N VAL A 44 3.48 5.17 23.10
CA VAL A 44 2.04 4.93 23.00
C VAL A 44 1.35 5.71 24.11
N THR A 45 0.52 6.70 23.77
CA THR A 45 -0.20 7.55 24.74
C THR A 45 -1.65 7.15 24.95
N ASP A 46 -2.29 6.60 23.90
CA ASP A 46 -3.68 6.19 24.00
C ASP A 46 -3.95 4.94 23.13
N ILE A 47 -4.88 4.11 23.58
CA ILE A 47 -5.34 2.92 22.84
C ILE A 47 -6.86 2.87 22.96
N ARG A 48 -7.56 3.15 21.85
CA ARG A 48 -9.01 3.12 21.77
C ARG A 48 -9.48 1.85 21.07
N GLU A 49 -10.38 1.12 21.72
CA GLU A 49 -11.05 -0.05 21.15
C GLU A 49 -12.32 0.38 20.43
N TYR A 50 -12.45 -0.03 19.18
CA TYR A 50 -13.65 0.19 18.38
C TYR A 50 -14.25 -1.16 17.96
N LYS A 51 -15.48 -1.39 18.35
CA LYS A 51 -16.22 -2.60 17.96
C LYS A 51 -16.98 -2.34 16.68
N TYR A 52 -16.54 -2.94 15.59
CA TYR A 52 -17.30 -2.92 14.35
C TYR A 52 -18.45 -3.92 14.44
N TYR A 53 -19.69 -3.44 14.40
CA TYR A 53 -20.89 -4.28 14.30
C TYR A 53 -21.10 -4.73 12.83
N SER A 54 -20.15 -5.44 12.27
CA SER A 54 -20.29 -6.18 11.02
C SER A 54 -20.63 -7.64 11.33
N LYS A 55 -21.06 -8.43 10.33
CA LYS A 55 -21.34 -9.88 10.45
C LYS A 55 -20.20 -10.71 11.09
N ARG A 56 -18.97 -10.20 11.05
CA ARG A 56 -17.83 -10.63 11.86
C ARG A 56 -17.61 -9.53 12.89
N ARG A 57 -17.79 -9.85 14.17
CA ARG A 57 -17.50 -8.96 15.29
C ARG A 57 -15.99 -8.67 15.34
N GLU A 58 -15.52 -7.80 14.47
CA GLU A 58 -14.10 -7.44 14.39
C GLU A 58 -13.86 -6.27 15.34
N ILE A 59 -12.90 -6.45 16.24
CA ILE A 59 -12.42 -5.41 17.14
C ILE A 59 -11.25 -4.71 16.43
N CYS A 60 -11.31 -3.40 16.33
CA CYS A 60 -10.25 -2.55 15.82
C CYS A 60 -9.66 -1.71 16.95
N TYR A 61 -8.34 -1.64 17.02
CA TYR A 61 -7.63 -0.79 17.95
C TYR A 61 -7.02 0.40 17.24
N TYR A 62 -7.38 1.61 17.67
CA TYR A 62 -6.75 2.85 17.24
C TYR A 62 -5.73 3.25 18.28
N ILE A 63 -4.50 3.46 17.86
CA ILE A 63 -3.36 3.69 18.74
C ILE A 63 -2.80 5.08 18.46
N THR A 64 -2.69 5.89 19.51
CA THR A 64 -2.09 7.22 19.44
C THR A 64 -0.64 7.16 19.89
N PHE A 65 0.23 7.77 19.12
CA PHE A 65 1.66 7.82 19.35
C PHE A 65 2.10 9.26 19.57
N GLN A 66 2.93 9.47 20.59
CA GLN A 66 3.61 10.72 20.85
C GLN A 66 5.10 10.54 20.56
N TYR A 67 5.69 11.45 19.81
CA TYR A 67 7.09 11.42 19.43
C TYR A 67 7.64 12.83 19.24
N MET A 68 8.97 12.97 19.30
CA MET A 68 9.66 14.23 19.15
C MET A 68 10.46 14.26 17.85
N VAL A 69 10.34 15.34 17.09
CA VAL A 69 11.14 15.62 15.89
C VAL A 69 11.62 17.07 15.98
N ASP A 70 12.93 17.26 15.92
CA ASP A 70 13.57 18.59 15.94
C ASP A 70 13.13 19.48 17.14
N GLY A 71 12.90 18.85 18.31
CA GLY A 71 12.48 19.53 19.54
C GLY A 71 10.96 19.81 19.61
N ILE A 72 10.18 19.46 18.59
CA ILE A 72 8.72 19.62 18.57
C ILE A 72 8.08 18.27 18.87
N ILE A 73 7.11 18.28 19.79
CA ILE A 73 6.34 17.09 20.15
C ILE A 73 5.15 16.97 19.20
N TYR A 74 5.03 15.82 18.57
CA TYR A 74 3.91 15.45 17.73
C TYR A 74 3.09 14.35 18.42
N GLU A 75 1.79 14.45 18.32
CA GLU A 75 0.85 13.44 18.76
C GLU A 75 -0.06 13.08 17.58
N SER A 76 -0.05 11.84 17.17
CA SER A 76 -0.80 11.39 15.99
C SER A 76 -1.30 9.96 16.16
N GLU A 77 -2.51 9.73 15.67
CA GLU A 77 -3.10 8.40 15.60
C GLU A 77 -2.49 7.60 14.44
N ALA A 78 -2.32 6.30 14.64
CA ALA A 78 -1.84 5.41 13.60
C ALA A 78 -2.72 5.48 12.34
N PRO A 79 -2.14 5.43 11.14
CA PRO A 79 -2.87 5.58 9.88
C PRO A 79 -3.82 4.41 9.56
N CYS A 80 -3.76 3.34 10.33
CA CYS A 80 -4.63 2.17 10.21
C CYS A 80 -5.03 1.65 11.59
N CYS A 81 -6.16 0.96 11.66
CA CYS A 81 -6.54 0.21 12.86
C CYS A 81 -5.87 -1.17 12.86
N TYR A 82 -5.66 -1.70 14.05
CA TYR A 82 -5.06 -3.02 14.26
C TYR A 82 -6.12 -4.01 14.74
N SER A 83 -6.08 -5.23 14.23
CA SER A 83 -6.97 -6.31 14.65
C SER A 83 -6.60 -6.88 16.03
N GLU A 84 -5.36 -6.66 16.46
CA GLU A 84 -4.83 -7.16 17.73
C GLU A 84 -4.22 -6.02 18.54
N LYS A 85 -4.29 -6.12 19.86
CA LYS A 85 -3.67 -5.18 20.79
C LYS A 85 -2.19 -5.52 20.96
N ASN A 86 -1.40 -5.20 19.92
CA ASN A 86 0.03 -5.52 19.89
C ASN A 86 0.92 -4.56 20.68
N TYR A 87 0.34 -3.50 21.23
CA TYR A 87 1.09 -2.46 21.94
C TYR A 87 0.53 -2.25 23.34
N ALA A 88 1.42 -2.06 24.30
CA ALA A 88 1.06 -1.66 25.64
C ALA A 88 1.06 -0.12 25.78
N LEU A 89 0.19 0.40 26.65
CA LEU A 89 0.20 1.81 27.00
C LEU A 89 1.59 2.18 27.54
N TRP A 90 2.12 3.31 27.13
CA TRP A 90 3.46 3.81 27.49
C TRP A 90 4.64 3.00 26.94
N SER A 91 4.40 1.99 26.12
CA SER A 91 5.49 1.30 25.43
C SER A 91 6.17 2.19 24.39
N GLU A 92 7.45 1.93 24.16
CA GLU A 92 8.23 2.63 23.15
C GLU A 92 8.24 1.82 21.86
N VAL A 93 8.00 2.50 20.74
CA VAL A 93 7.93 1.90 19.41
C VAL A 93 8.77 2.74 18.46
N LYS A 94 9.58 2.08 17.65
CA LYS A 94 10.33 2.77 16.59
C LYS A 94 9.41 3.09 15.43
N ILE A 95 9.46 4.34 15.01
CA ILE A 95 8.67 4.83 13.88
C ILE A 95 9.56 5.50 12.83
N CYS A 96 9.10 5.48 11.60
CA CYS A 96 9.67 6.28 10.52
C CYS A 96 8.67 7.37 10.12
N TYR A 97 9.15 8.59 9.99
CA TYR A 97 8.31 9.74 9.68
C TYR A 97 8.74 10.45 8.39
N ASN A 98 7.82 11.20 7.81
CA ASN A 98 8.10 12.02 6.65
C ASN A 98 8.75 13.35 7.10
N LYS A 99 9.99 13.61 6.68
CA LYS A 99 10.71 14.84 7.05
C LYS A 99 10.02 16.15 6.64
N LYS A 100 9.18 16.12 5.59
CA LYS A 100 8.42 17.30 5.16
C LYS A 100 7.10 17.48 5.90
N HIS A 101 6.56 16.39 6.43
CA HIS A 101 5.28 16.29 7.12
C HIS A 101 5.46 15.37 8.32
N PRO A 102 6.09 15.86 9.43
CA PRO A 102 6.41 15.02 10.58
C PRO A 102 5.19 14.36 11.22
N GLU A 103 4.01 14.94 11.07
CA GLU A 103 2.73 14.38 11.53
C GLU A 103 2.35 13.06 10.83
N LYS A 104 3.00 12.76 9.69
CA LYS A 104 2.80 11.51 8.94
C LYS A 104 3.91 10.54 9.27
N PHE A 105 3.56 9.47 9.94
CA PHE A 105 4.49 8.44 10.34
C PHE A 105 4.01 7.05 9.96
N MET A 106 4.87 6.07 10.17
CA MET A 106 4.64 4.65 9.94
C MET A 106 5.47 3.88 10.97
N ILE A 107 4.99 2.76 11.46
CA ILE A 107 5.74 1.93 12.40
C ILE A 107 6.87 1.22 11.66
N GLU A 108 8.04 1.15 12.29
CA GLU A 108 9.19 0.43 11.73
C GLU A 108 8.83 -1.04 11.51
N GLY A 109 9.04 -1.53 10.30
CA GLY A 109 8.68 -2.88 9.88
C GLY A 109 7.43 -2.95 9.01
N GLU A 110 6.47 -2.06 9.15
CA GLU A 110 5.31 -1.97 8.23
C GLU A 110 5.78 -1.65 6.80
N GLU A 111 6.85 -0.89 6.64
CA GLU A 111 7.43 -0.60 5.33
C GLU A 111 7.83 -1.87 4.55
N LYS A 112 8.27 -2.93 5.26
CA LYS A 112 8.68 -4.20 4.65
C LYS A 112 7.48 -4.96 4.09
N SER A 113 6.36 -4.99 4.83
CA SER A 113 5.13 -5.63 4.38
C SER A 113 4.57 -4.93 3.15
N LEU A 114 4.58 -3.62 3.16
CA LEU A 114 4.10 -2.79 2.08
C LEU A 114 4.98 -2.88 0.82
N LYS A 115 6.31 -2.95 0.98
CA LYS A 115 7.23 -3.24 -0.14
C LYS A 115 6.95 -4.61 -0.74
N ARG A 116 6.71 -5.62 0.10
CA ARG A 116 6.38 -6.96 -0.35
C ARG A 116 5.07 -6.98 -1.13
N GLU A 117 4.04 -6.30 -0.64
CA GLU A 117 2.76 -6.16 -1.34
C GLU A 117 2.92 -5.45 -2.68
N ALA A 118 3.65 -4.32 -2.72
CA ALA A 118 3.93 -3.61 -3.96
C ALA A 118 4.67 -4.49 -4.98
N MET A 119 5.61 -5.32 -4.52
CA MET A 119 6.33 -6.27 -5.37
C MET A 119 5.43 -7.38 -5.91
N ILE A 120 4.53 -7.93 -5.09
CA ILE A 120 3.54 -8.93 -5.51
C ILE A 120 2.63 -8.35 -6.60
N TRP A 121 2.10 -7.14 -6.39
CA TRP A 121 1.26 -6.47 -7.38
C TRP A 121 2.01 -6.17 -8.69
N ALA A 122 3.29 -5.78 -8.61
CA ALA A 122 4.13 -5.59 -9.79
C ALA A 122 4.35 -6.89 -10.58
N MET A 123 4.56 -8.02 -9.89
CA MET A 123 4.69 -9.33 -10.54
C MET A 123 3.39 -9.77 -11.22
N ILE A 124 2.24 -9.57 -10.57
CA ILE A 124 0.93 -9.88 -11.15
C ILE A 124 0.69 -9.02 -12.41
N ALA A 125 0.95 -7.71 -12.32
CA ALA A 125 0.81 -6.80 -13.46
C ALA A 125 1.73 -7.21 -14.63
N GLY A 126 2.99 -7.57 -14.34
CA GLY A 126 3.94 -8.05 -15.34
C GLY A 126 3.48 -9.34 -16.01
N GLY A 127 2.95 -10.29 -15.24
CA GLY A 127 2.35 -11.52 -15.78
C GLY A 127 1.16 -11.23 -16.69
N CYS A 128 0.25 -10.35 -16.30
CA CYS A 128 -0.87 -9.95 -17.15
C CYS A 128 -0.42 -9.32 -18.48
N TRP A 129 0.62 -8.46 -18.44
CA TRP A 129 1.18 -7.88 -19.67
C TRP A 129 1.78 -8.93 -20.60
N LEU A 130 2.50 -9.91 -20.06
CA LEU A 130 3.02 -11.02 -20.87
C LEU A 130 1.90 -11.80 -21.55
N PHE A 131 0.80 -12.12 -20.86
CA PHE A 131 -0.36 -12.78 -21.46
C PHE A 131 -0.98 -11.98 -22.60
N ILE A 132 -1.13 -10.66 -22.43
CA ILE A 132 -1.67 -9.78 -23.47
C ILE A 132 -0.75 -9.78 -24.70
N ILE A 133 0.57 -9.66 -24.49
CA ILE A 133 1.55 -9.67 -25.58
C ILE A 133 1.52 -11.02 -26.34
N PHE A 134 1.51 -12.14 -25.61
CA PHE A 134 1.41 -13.47 -26.21
C PHE A 134 0.12 -13.64 -27.01
N GLY A 135 -1.01 -13.18 -26.47
CA GLY A 135 -2.30 -13.20 -27.18
C GLY A 135 -2.27 -12.41 -28.49
N LEU A 136 -1.66 -11.21 -28.46
CA LEU A 136 -1.50 -10.40 -29.68
C LEU A 136 -0.59 -11.06 -30.71
N ILE A 137 0.53 -11.64 -30.26
CA ILE A 137 1.45 -12.37 -31.16
C ILE A 137 0.71 -13.57 -31.82
N TYR A 138 -0.02 -14.32 -31.01
CA TYR A 138 -0.78 -15.47 -31.51
C TYR A 138 -1.80 -15.06 -32.58
N GLU A 139 -2.59 -14.01 -32.33
CA GLU A 139 -3.58 -13.51 -33.30
C GLU A 139 -2.93 -13.01 -34.60
N VAL A 140 -1.75 -12.39 -34.53
CA VAL A 140 -1.07 -11.84 -35.70
C VAL A 140 -0.38 -12.91 -36.54
N PHE A 141 0.18 -13.96 -35.92
CA PHE A 141 1.04 -14.93 -36.64
C PHE A 141 0.33 -16.26 -36.94
N PHE A 142 -0.72 -16.61 -36.22
CA PHE A 142 -1.37 -17.93 -36.33
C PHE A 142 -2.84 -17.89 -36.78
N ARG A 143 -3.41 -16.72 -36.95
CA ARG A 143 -4.74 -16.51 -37.51
C ARG A 143 -4.67 -15.84 -38.86
#